data_d052b2d053a4fc3b2aed29dc1b97e28a
#
_entry.id   d052b2d053a4fc3b2aed29dc1b97e28a
#
_cell.length_a   1.000
_cell.length_b   1.000
_cell.length_c   1.000
_cell.angle_alpha   90.00
_cell.angle_beta   90.00
_cell.angle_gamma   90.00
#
_symmetry.space_group_name_H-M   'P 1'
#
loop_
_entity.id
_entity.type
_entity.pdbx_description
1 polymer ?
#
loop_
_entity_poly.entity_id
_entity_poly.type
_entity_poly.pdbx_seq_one_letter_code
_entity_poly.pdbx_strand_id
1 'polypeptide(L)'
;NPSRINYEDNAAYHWGGSLAVHELTQNTDGTLNVKMPTAFDSKQSISASLGNIALDSNNRVFDRLGTGFNKIVAKIKANTATEFGVMFGACGNLYETYRVTINLNKGELQLNRVIRDGGNATINSIKLPANASKEYTVKIVQEGSAAAIYVNDEVALSIRCYKMNQNPWGIFANGTANFQF
;
A
#
# COMPACT_ATOMS: atom_id res chain seq x y z
N ASN A 1 13.21 20.98 10.67
CA ASN A 1 12.75 19.83 11.42
C ASN A 1 12.88 18.58 10.53
N PRO A 2 13.93 17.73 10.73
CA PRO A 2 14.21 16.61 9.83
C PRO A 2 13.18 15.48 9.88
N SER A 3 12.21 15.53 10.79
CA SER A 3 11.19 14.51 10.99
C SER A 3 9.90 14.74 10.19
N ARG A 4 9.77 15.82 9.45
CA ARG A 4 8.55 16.07 8.67
C ARG A 4 8.60 15.36 7.33
N ILE A 5 7.48 14.79 6.92
CA ILE A 5 7.28 14.34 5.55
C ILE A 5 7.37 15.58 4.65
N ASN A 6 8.47 15.71 3.94
CA ASN A 6 8.61 16.73 2.91
C ASN A 6 7.94 16.23 1.64
N TYR A 7 7.26 17.10 0.92
CA TYR A 7 6.74 16.81 -0.42
C TYR A 7 7.85 16.90 -1.48
N GLU A 8 9.05 16.50 -1.10
CA GLU A 8 10.26 16.65 -1.91
C GLU A 8 11.06 15.34 -1.92
N ASP A 9 11.53 14.97 -3.09
CA ASP A 9 12.60 14.00 -3.25
C ASP A 9 13.86 14.74 -3.67
N ASN A 10 14.98 14.50 -2.98
CA ASN A 10 16.27 15.14 -3.26
C ASN A 10 16.22 16.69 -3.28
N ALA A 11 15.49 17.29 -2.35
CA ALA A 11 15.30 18.73 -2.23
C ALA A 11 14.69 19.41 -3.48
N ALA A 12 13.95 18.69 -4.28
CA ALA A 12 13.25 19.21 -5.44
C ALA A 12 11.75 18.84 -5.42
N TYR A 13 10.91 19.81 -5.75
CA TYR A 13 9.49 19.55 -5.98
C TYR A 13 9.30 18.84 -7.32
N HIS A 14 8.67 17.68 -7.31
CA HIS A 14 8.29 16.97 -8.52
C HIS A 14 6.84 17.31 -8.87
N TRP A 15 6.64 18.27 -9.74
CA TRP A 15 5.31 18.73 -10.19
C TRP A 15 4.64 17.76 -11.17
N GLY A 16 5.43 16.95 -11.86
CA GLY A 16 4.95 15.86 -12.72
C GLY A 16 5.03 14.52 -11.98
N GLY A 17 4.13 13.62 -12.28
CA GLY A 17 4.18 12.24 -11.81
C GLY A 17 4.69 11.30 -12.89
N SER A 18 5.13 10.12 -12.52
CA SER A 18 5.24 9.00 -13.46
C SER A 18 3.85 8.61 -13.95
N LEU A 19 3.74 8.22 -15.22
CA LEU A 19 2.48 7.71 -15.76
C LEU A 19 2.17 6.37 -15.10
N ALA A 20 1.05 6.31 -14.37
CA ALA A 20 0.50 5.05 -13.88
C ALA A 20 -0.54 4.55 -14.88
N VAL A 21 -0.27 3.40 -15.49
CA VAL A 21 -1.18 2.75 -16.44
C VAL A 21 -1.91 1.64 -15.71
N HIS A 22 -3.23 1.59 -15.86
CA HIS A 22 -4.10 0.56 -15.31
C HIS A 22 -4.79 -0.20 -16.46
N GLU A 23 -5.03 -1.49 -16.26
CA GLU A 23 -5.88 -2.28 -17.13
C GLU A 23 -7.30 -2.28 -16.57
N LEU A 24 -8.27 -1.95 -17.41
CA LEU A 24 -9.69 -1.95 -17.07
C LEU A 24 -10.35 -3.20 -17.64
N THR A 25 -11.17 -3.86 -16.84
CA THR A 25 -12.02 -4.97 -17.30
C THR A 25 -13.46 -4.67 -16.91
N GLN A 26 -14.39 -4.83 -17.85
CA GLN A 26 -15.80 -4.60 -17.62
C GLN A 26 -16.48 -5.86 -17.10
N ASN A 27 -17.23 -5.71 -16.02
CA ASN A 27 -18.09 -6.75 -15.46
C ASN A 27 -19.41 -6.83 -16.24
N THR A 28 -20.15 -7.92 -16.08
CA THR A 28 -21.45 -8.15 -16.73
C THR A 28 -22.52 -7.13 -16.36
N ASP A 29 -22.41 -6.51 -15.18
CA ASP A 29 -23.29 -5.46 -14.68
C ASP A 29 -22.91 -4.04 -15.18
N GLY A 30 -21.85 -3.94 -16.00
CA GLY A 30 -21.35 -2.69 -16.54
C GLY A 30 -20.34 -1.95 -15.65
N THR A 31 -20.07 -2.42 -14.45
CA THR A 31 -19.02 -1.88 -13.58
C THR A 31 -17.63 -2.22 -14.12
N LEU A 32 -16.62 -1.46 -13.70
CA LEU A 32 -15.23 -1.66 -14.13
C LEU A 32 -14.38 -2.12 -12.96
N ASN A 33 -13.61 -3.17 -13.20
CA ASN A 33 -12.49 -3.54 -12.35
C ASN A 33 -11.22 -2.88 -12.85
N VAL A 34 -10.32 -2.60 -11.91
CA VAL A 34 -9.02 -1.97 -12.19
C VAL A 34 -7.91 -2.87 -11.68
N LYS A 35 -7.04 -3.30 -12.55
CA LYS A 35 -5.93 -4.18 -12.21
C LYS A 35 -4.59 -3.69 -12.77
N MET A 36 -3.53 -4.29 -12.28
CA MET A 36 -2.21 -4.13 -12.86
C MET A 36 -2.21 -4.65 -14.30
N PRO A 37 -1.65 -3.91 -15.29
CA PRO A 37 -1.56 -4.43 -16.65
C PRO A 37 -0.88 -5.79 -16.70
N THR A 38 -1.52 -6.74 -17.34
CA THR A 38 -1.06 -8.15 -17.41
C THR A 38 0.35 -8.26 -17.97
N ALA A 39 0.72 -7.41 -18.91
CA ALA A 39 2.07 -7.37 -19.48
C ALA A 39 3.15 -6.99 -18.44
N PHE A 40 2.81 -6.20 -17.43
CA PHE A 40 3.72 -5.87 -16.33
C PHE A 40 3.69 -6.95 -15.24
N ASP A 41 2.51 -7.46 -14.89
CA ASP A 41 2.36 -8.47 -13.83
C ASP A 41 3.14 -9.75 -14.16
N SER A 42 3.10 -10.18 -15.42
CA SER A 42 3.79 -11.40 -15.89
C SER A 42 5.32 -11.27 -15.99
N LYS A 43 5.84 -10.07 -16.16
CA LYS A 43 7.29 -9.81 -16.27
C LYS A 43 8.02 -9.72 -14.94
N GLN A 44 7.27 -9.62 -13.85
CA GLN A 44 7.85 -9.44 -12.51
C GLN A 44 7.91 -10.79 -11.78
N SER A 45 9.11 -11.35 -11.67
CA SER A 45 9.35 -12.52 -10.84
C SER A 45 9.39 -12.16 -9.35
N ILE A 46 8.89 -13.05 -8.51
CA ILE A 46 9.07 -12.95 -7.05
C ILE A 46 10.54 -13.23 -6.74
N SER A 47 11.24 -12.29 -6.13
CA SER A 47 12.65 -12.43 -5.76
C SER A 47 12.82 -12.99 -4.34
N ALA A 48 11.85 -12.81 -3.47
CA ALA A 48 11.86 -13.33 -2.11
C ALA A 48 10.43 -13.52 -1.59
N SER A 49 10.23 -14.53 -0.74
CA SER A 49 8.98 -14.71 0.02
C SER A 49 9.28 -14.48 1.49
N LEU A 50 8.44 -13.69 2.16
CA LEU A 50 8.50 -13.48 3.61
C LEU A 50 7.69 -14.54 4.38
N GLY A 51 7.02 -15.45 3.65
CA GLY A 51 6.19 -16.50 4.23
C GLY A 51 4.92 -16.00 4.87
N ASN A 52 4.47 -16.71 5.89
CA ASN A 52 3.25 -16.38 6.63
C ASN A 52 3.59 -15.59 7.90
N ILE A 53 2.90 -14.47 8.10
CA ILE A 53 3.09 -13.59 9.25
C ILE A 53 1.73 -13.33 9.89
N ALA A 54 1.57 -13.74 11.15
CA ALA A 54 0.41 -13.39 11.96
C ALA A 54 0.70 -12.12 12.76
N LEU A 55 -0.25 -11.18 12.73
CA LEU A 55 -0.25 -9.99 13.57
C LEU A 55 -1.42 -10.05 14.55
N ASP A 56 -1.22 -9.46 15.73
CA ASP A 56 -2.25 -9.26 16.73
C ASP A 56 -2.11 -7.86 17.33
N SER A 57 -2.89 -6.91 16.79
CA SER A 57 -2.90 -5.49 17.19
C SER A 57 -1.52 -4.84 17.20
N ASN A 58 -0.68 -5.20 16.25
CA ASN A 58 0.70 -4.73 16.19
C ASN A 58 1.17 -4.47 14.74
N ASN A 59 2.46 -4.23 14.59
CA ASN A 59 3.10 -4.09 13.30
C ASN A 59 4.37 -4.94 13.22
N ARG A 60 4.82 -5.21 12.00
CA ARG A 60 6.11 -5.81 11.71
C ARG A 60 6.84 -4.97 10.68
N VAL A 61 8.09 -4.66 10.97
CA VAL A 61 8.95 -3.83 10.14
C VAL A 61 9.94 -4.70 9.39
N PHE A 62 10.22 -4.32 8.16
CA PHE A 62 11.19 -4.93 7.26
C PHE A 62 12.23 -3.88 6.84
N ASP A 63 13.33 -4.34 6.28
CA ASP A 63 14.33 -3.46 5.69
C ASP A 63 13.72 -2.63 4.55
N ARG A 64 14.44 -1.57 4.14
CA ARG A 64 14.03 -0.74 3.02
C ARG A 64 13.89 -1.54 1.72
N LEU A 65 12.97 -1.09 0.88
CA LEU A 65 12.86 -1.59 -0.49
C LEU A 65 14.11 -1.23 -1.29
N GLY A 66 14.40 -2.03 -2.30
CA GLY A 66 15.49 -1.76 -3.24
C GLY A 66 15.28 -0.46 -4.00
N THR A 67 16.35 0.07 -4.59
CA THR A 67 16.25 1.16 -5.57
C THR A 67 15.68 0.64 -6.89
N GLY A 68 14.84 1.44 -7.54
CA GLY A 68 14.18 1.06 -8.79
C GLY A 68 12.77 0.54 -8.57
N PHE A 69 12.35 -0.40 -9.42
CA PHE A 69 11.01 -0.96 -9.39
C PHE A 69 10.90 -2.04 -8.32
N ASN A 70 9.90 -1.91 -7.47
CA ASN A 70 9.56 -2.90 -6.44
C ASN A 70 8.11 -3.35 -6.59
N LYS A 71 7.86 -4.63 -6.32
CA LYS A 71 6.52 -5.21 -6.27
C LYS A 71 6.35 -5.98 -4.97
N ILE A 72 5.32 -5.63 -4.22
CA ILE A 72 4.89 -6.35 -3.01
C ILE A 72 3.56 -7.02 -3.34
N VAL A 73 3.44 -8.30 -3.06
CA VAL A 73 2.19 -9.05 -3.16
C VAL A 73 1.92 -9.68 -1.80
N ALA A 74 0.79 -9.32 -1.20
CA ALA A 74 0.35 -9.86 0.08
C ALA A 74 -1.08 -10.40 -0.04
N LYS A 75 -1.29 -11.65 0.36
CA LYS A 75 -2.62 -12.18 0.65
C LYS A 75 -2.90 -11.98 2.13
N ILE A 76 -3.97 -11.29 2.44
CA ILE A 76 -4.30 -10.89 3.81
C ILE A 76 -5.65 -11.47 4.19
N LYS A 77 -5.68 -12.22 5.29
CA LYS A 77 -6.91 -12.66 5.94
C LYS A 77 -7.12 -11.86 7.21
N ALA A 78 -8.16 -11.02 7.23
CA ALA A 78 -8.54 -10.29 8.44
C ALA A 78 -9.46 -11.17 9.30
N ASN A 79 -9.04 -11.45 10.52
CA ASN A 79 -9.84 -12.19 11.50
C ASN A 79 -10.66 -11.21 12.34
N THR A 80 -10.02 -10.53 13.30
CA THR A 80 -10.65 -9.49 14.11
C THR A 80 -10.23 -8.07 13.70
N ALA A 81 -9.18 -7.94 12.88
CA ALA A 81 -8.72 -6.64 12.42
C ALA A 81 -9.78 -5.97 11.54
N THR A 82 -9.98 -4.68 11.78
CA THR A 82 -10.84 -3.80 10.98
C THR A 82 -10.04 -2.77 10.20
N GLU A 83 -8.78 -2.55 10.56
CA GLU A 83 -7.80 -1.73 9.84
C GLU A 83 -6.49 -2.47 9.76
N PHE A 84 -6.00 -2.68 8.56
CA PHE A 84 -4.76 -3.41 8.31
C PHE A 84 -4.18 -3.04 6.93
N GLY A 85 -2.91 -3.36 6.73
CA GLY A 85 -2.29 -3.13 5.44
C GLY A 85 -0.77 -2.98 5.50
N VAL A 86 -0.25 -2.17 4.59
CA VAL A 86 1.18 -1.94 4.40
C VAL A 86 1.53 -0.51 4.76
N MET A 87 2.67 -0.31 5.41
CA MET A 87 3.18 1.01 5.76
C MET A 87 4.55 1.24 5.17
N PHE A 88 4.80 2.46 4.73
CA PHE A 88 6.09 2.93 4.21
C PHE A 88 6.59 4.04 5.11
N GLY A 89 7.80 3.88 5.64
CA GLY A 89 8.41 4.89 6.50
C GLY A 89 8.80 6.13 5.74
N ALA A 90 8.43 7.29 6.27
CA ALA A 90 8.94 8.57 5.80
C ALA A 90 10.22 8.97 6.55
N CYS A 91 10.50 8.32 7.68
CA CYS A 91 11.76 8.43 8.42
C CYS A 91 12.17 7.07 9.00
N GLY A 92 13.45 6.89 9.25
CA GLY A 92 14.05 5.60 9.62
C GLY A 92 13.54 4.97 10.91
N ASN A 93 12.89 5.72 11.78
CA ASN A 93 12.28 5.25 13.03
C ASN A 93 10.78 4.99 12.93
N LEU A 94 10.20 5.13 11.75
CA LEU A 94 8.77 4.94 11.47
C LEU A 94 7.80 5.82 12.29
N TYR A 95 8.26 6.93 12.86
CA TYR A 95 7.37 7.91 13.49
C TYR A 95 6.43 8.58 12.48
N GLU A 96 6.87 8.66 11.24
CA GLU A 96 6.09 9.18 10.14
C GLU A 96 6.00 8.09 9.08
N THR A 97 4.78 7.79 8.65
CA THR A 97 4.51 6.73 7.68
C THR A 97 3.42 7.14 6.71
N TYR A 98 3.49 6.59 5.51
CA TYR A 98 2.34 6.42 4.64
C TYR A 98 1.76 5.03 4.87
N ARG A 99 0.47 4.93 5.11
CA ARG A 99 -0.22 3.65 5.29
C ARG A 99 -1.20 3.43 4.16
N VAL A 100 -1.02 2.32 3.47
CA VAL A 100 -2.01 1.74 2.57
C VAL A 100 -2.92 0.89 3.45
N THR A 101 -4.10 1.40 3.77
CA THR A 101 -5.00 0.83 4.76
C THR A 101 -6.25 0.27 4.09
N ILE A 102 -6.56 -0.99 4.35
CA ILE A 102 -7.91 -1.52 4.17
C ILE A 102 -8.67 -1.23 5.46
N ASN A 103 -9.70 -0.39 5.37
CA ASN A 103 -10.55 0.00 6.48
C ASN A 103 -11.94 -0.63 6.30
N LEU A 104 -12.20 -1.70 7.03
CA LEU A 104 -13.46 -2.46 6.93
C LEU A 104 -14.66 -1.70 7.49
N ASN A 105 -14.44 -0.84 8.51
CA ASN A 105 -15.52 -0.04 9.09
C ASN A 105 -16.06 1.00 8.10
N LYS A 106 -15.20 1.51 7.23
CA LYS A 106 -15.56 2.47 6.18
C LYS A 106 -15.85 1.81 4.84
N GLY A 107 -15.42 0.55 4.65
CA GLY A 107 -15.45 -0.13 3.35
C GLY A 107 -14.57 0.57 2.33
N GLU A 108 -13.33 0.92 2.71
CA GLU A 108 -12.43 1.74 1.88
C GLU A 108 -11.00 1.19 1.86
N LEU A 109 -10.38 1.31 0.69
CA LEU A 109 -8.94 1.37 0.56
C LEU A 109 -8.52 2.83 0.74
N GLN A 110 -7.63 3.09 1.68
CA GLN A 110 -7.18 4.43 2.03
C GLN A 110 -5.66 4.56 1.92
N LEU A 111 -5.19 5.72 1.47
CA LEU A 111 -3.85 6.18 1.75
C LEU A 111 -3.90 7.16 2.92
N ASN A 112 -3.26 6.81 4.00
CA ASN A 112 -3.16 7.66 5.18
C ASN A 112 -1.72 8.17 5.33
N ARG A 113 -1.57 9.42 5.74
CA ARG A 113 -0.35 9.96 6.28
C ARG A 113 -0.45 9.97 7.80
N VAL A 114 0.47 9.28 8.46
CA VAL A 114 0.58 9.26 9.91
C VAL A 114 1.82 10.04 10.30
N ILE A 115 1.66 11.10 11.05
CA ILE A 115 2.76 11.94 11.51
C ILE A 115 2.88 11.94 13.02
N ARG A 116 4.11 12.15 13.52
CA ARG A 116 4.46 12.07 14.94
C ARG A 116 3.58 12.92 15.83
N ASP A 117 3.23 14.10 15.39
CA ASP A 117 2.51 15.11 16.19
C ASP A 117 0.98 14.96 16.08
N GLY A 118 0.48 13.81 15.58
CA GLY A 118 -0.94 13.49 15.57
C GLY A 118 -1.75 14.10 14.42
N GLY A 119 -1.12 14.79 13.49
CA GLY A 119 -1.77 15.34 12.30
C GLY A 119 -2.06 14.28 11.23
N ASN A 120 -2.61 13.13 11.63
CA ASN A 120 -2.95 12.04 10.73
C ASN A 120 -4.03 12.48 9.74
N ALA A 121 -3.82 12.16 8.47
CA ALA A 121 -4.75 12.52 7.41
C ALA A 121 -4.94 11.37 6.43
N THR A 122 -6.17 11.16 5.99
CA THR A 122 -6.46 10.38 4.78
C THR A 122 -6.17 11.29 3.58
N ILE A 123 -5.17 10.93 2.79
CA ILE A 123 -4.77 11.69 1.61
C ILE A 123 -5.68 11.37 0.44
N ASN A 124 -6.02 10.09 0.29
CA ASN A 124 -6.87 9.60 -0.77
C ASN A 124 -7.59 8.33 -0.33
N SER A 125 -8.76 8.06 -0.89
CA SER A 125 -9.51 6.83 -0.63
C SER A 125 -10.40 6.43 -1.81
N ILE A 126 -10.69 5.13 -1.89
CA ILE A 126 -11.66 4.56 -2.83
C ILE A 126 -12.48 3.49 -2.11
N LYS A 127 -13.76 3.39 -2.48
CA LYS A 127 -14.63 2.34 -1.96
C LYS A 127 -14.16 0.95 -2.39
N LEU A 128 -14.18 0.03 -1.45
CA LEU A 128 -13.96 -1.40 -1.72
C LEU A 128 -15.29 -2.11 -1.93
N PRO A 129 -15.37 -3.02 -2.89
CA PRO A 129 -16.47 -3.96 -2.99
C PRO A 129 -16.64 -4.75 -1.69
N ALA A 130 -17.88 -5.12 -1.38
CA ALA A 130 -18.17 -5.94 -0.22
C ALA A 130 -17.47 -7.31 -0.33
N ASN A 131 -16.76 -7.71 0.72
CA ASN A 131 -16.00 -8.95 0.75
C ASN A 131 -16.28 -9.73 2.05
N ALA A 132 -17.24 -10.66 1.98
CA ALA A 132 -17.64 -11.47 3.12
C ALA A 132 -16.53 -12.41 3.62
N SER A 133 -15.60 -12.80 2.75
CA SER A 133 -14.47 -13.68 3.13
C SER A 133 -13.43 -12.96 3.97
N LYS A 134 -13.39 -11.63 3.91
CA LYS A 134 -12.34 -10.77 4.50
C LYS A 134 -10.93 -11.20 4.08
N GLU A 135 -10.81 -11.73 2.87
CA GLU A 135 -9.54 -12.09 2.25
C GLU A 135 -9.23 -11.11 1.13
N TYR A 136 -8.03 -10.54 1.16
CA TYR A 136 -7.61 -9.49 0.24
C TYR A 136 -6.27 -9.84 -0.37
N THR A 137 -6.20 -9.79 -1.69
CA THR A 137 -4.91 -9.80 -2.39
C THR A 137 -4.51 -8.35 -2.67
N VAL A 138 -3.48 -7.89 -2.02
CA VAL A 138 -2.93 -6.53 -2.19
C VAL A 138 -1.66 -6.63 -3.01
N LYS A 139 -1.64 -5.96 -4.15
CA LYS A 139 -0.45 -5.78 -4.97
C LYS A 139 -0.03 -4.31 -4.91
N ILE A 140 1.20 -4.05 -4.58
CA ILE A 140 1.77 -2.70 -4.59
C ILE A 140 2.96 -2.70 -5.52
N VAL A 141 2.94 -1.82 -6.50
CA VAL A 141 4.08 -1.55 -7.37
C VAL A 141 4.60 -0.16 -7.08
N GLN A 142 5.90 -0.02 -6.96
CA GLN A 142 6.54 1.21 -6.57
C GLN A 142 7.79 1.45 -7.42
N GLU A 143 7.94 2.69 -7.89
CA GLU A 143 9.14 3.19 -8.54
C GLU A 143 9.41 4.61 -8.07
N GLY A 144 10.56 4.82 -7.44
CA GLY A 144 10.86 6.11 -6.81
C GLY A 144 9.82 6.48 -5.75
N SER A 145 9.17 7.62 -5.91
CA SER A 145 8.08 8.09 -5.03
C SER A 145 6.68 7.75 -5.53
N ALA A 146 6.55 7.18 -6.73
CA ALA A 146 5.27 6.79 -7.29
C ALA A 146 4.93 5.35 -6.91
N ALA A 147 3.67 5.11 -6.55
CA ALA A 147 3.16 3.77 -6.31
C ALA A 147 1.74 3.61 -6.83
N ALA A 148 1.42 2.39 -7.28
CA ALA A 148 0.07 1.96 -7.55
C ALA A 148 -0.28 0.76 -6.69
N ILE A 149 -1.43 0.80 -6.06
CA ILE A 149 -1.96 -0.22 -5.17
C ILE A 149 -3.17 -0.83 -5.85
N TYR A 150 -3.22 -2.15 -5.90
CA TYR A 150 -4.36 -2.91 -6.41
C TYR A 150 -4.88 -3.84 -5.32
N VAL A 151 -6.18 -3.91 -5.17
CA VAL A 151 -6.83 -4.83 -4.23
C VAL A 151 -7.79 -5.72 -5.01
N ASN A 152 -7.58 -7.04 -4.91
CA ASN A 152 -8.36 -8.11 -5.56
C ASN A 152 -8.45 -8.01 -7.09
N ASP A 153 -7.62 -7.18 -7.73
CA ASP A 153 -7.76 -6.82 -9.13
C ASP A 153 -9.12 -6.17 -9.47
N GLU A 154 -9.75 -5.55 -8.49
CA GLU A 154 -11.06 -4.89 -8.59
C GLU A 154 -10.93 -3.37 -8.48
N VAL A 155 -10.08 -2.88 -7.58
CA VAL A 155 -9.86 -1.45 -7.36
C VAL A 155 -8.39 -1.10 -7.35
N ALA A 156 -8.08 0.13 -7.73
CA ALA A 156 -6.72 0.64 -7.67
C ALA A 156 -6.67 2.06 -7.10
N LEU A 157 -5.54 2.37 -6.47
CA LEU A 157 -5.19 3.69 -5.96
C LEU A 157 -3.77 4.03 -6.40
N SER A 158 -3.61 5.10 -7.18
CA SER A 158 -2.29 5.64 -7.52
C SER A 158 -1.93 6.76 -6.58
N ILE A 159 -0.71 6.73 -6.09
CA ILE A 159 -0.24 7.64 -5.04
C ILE A 159 1.18 8.10 -5.31
N ARG A 160 1.53 9.21 -4.65
CA ARG A 160 2.90 9.63 -4.48
C ARG A 160 3.23 9.64 -2.99
N CYS A 161 4.24 8.86 -2.62
CA CYS A 161 4.77 8.79 -1.26
C CYS A 161 6.26 9.07 -1.30
N TYR A 162 6.66 10.20 -0.75
CA TYR A 162 8.07 10.62 -0.78
C TYR A 162 8.93 9.71 0.09
N LYS A 163 10.15 9.43 -0.35
CA LYS A 163 11.17 8.66 0.37
C LYS A 163 10.79 7.23 0.73
N MET A 164 9.86 6.61 0.00
CA MET A 164 9.40 5.24 0.26
C MET A 164 10.54 4.22 0.26
N ASN A 165 11.49 4.35 -0.67
CA ASN A 165 12.60 3.42 -0.85
C ASN A 165 13.86 3.79 -0.03
N GLN A 166 13.81 4.86 0.75
CA GLN A 166 14.94 5.29 1.59
C GLN A 166 14.79 4.83 3.05
N ASN A 167 13.61 4.37 3.42
CA ASN A 167 13.26 4.03 4.79
C ASN A 167 12.66 2.61 4.85
N PRO A 168 12.65 2.00 6.03
CA PRO A 168 11.97 0.72 6.25
C PRO A 168 10.50 0.76 5.84
N TRP A 169 9.99 -0.41 5.45
CA TRP A 169 8.57 -0.62 5.24
C TRP A 169 8.04 -1.67 6.21
N GLY A 170 6.75 -1.91 6.23
CA GLY A 170 6.19 -2.89 7.14
C GLY A 170 4.73 -3.18 6.88
N ILE A 171 4.17 -4.00 7.74
CA ILE A 171 2.75 -4.34 7.79
C ILE A 171 2.18 -4.01 9.16
N PHE A 172 0.89 -3.75 9.22
CA PHE A 172 0.19 -3.44 10.47
C PHE A 172 -1.23 -3.99 10.47
N ALA A 173 -1.77 -4.19 11.67
CA ALA A 173 -3.16 -4.52 11.90
C ALA A 173 -3.59 -4.01 13.28
N ASN A 174 -4.86 -3.57 13.41
CA ASN A 174 -5.45 -3.14 14.69
C ASN A 174 -6.21 -4.27 15.42
N GLY A 175 -6.05 -5.49 14.98
CA GLY A 175 -6.58 -6.73 15.52
C GLY A 175 -5.81 -7.89 14.92
N THR A 176 -6.38 -9.10 14.93
CA THR A 176 -5.71 -10.26 14.36
C THR A 176 -5.87 -10.31 12.84
N ALA A 177 -4.76 -10.47 12.14
CA ALA A 177 -4.70 -10.66 10.69
C ALA A 177 -3.53 -11.56 10.30
N ASN A 178 -3.69 -12.34 9.25
CA ASN A 178 -2.64 -13.16 8.67
C ASN A 178 -2.24 -12.61 7.32
N PHE A 179 -0.93 -12.44 7.11
CA PHE A 179 -0.32 -11.98 5.87
C PHE A 179 0.48 -13.14 5.27
N GLN A 180 0.32 -13.37 3.99
CA GLN A 180 1.10 -14.33 3.20
C GLN A 180 1.76 -13.58 2.04
N PHE A 181 3.08 -13.72 1.92
CA PHE A 181 3.90 -13.12 0.87
C PHE A 181 4.48 -14.17 -0.05
#